data_f6c81d45b00ded25d77e016eb2bd09c5
#
_entry.id   f6c81d45b00ded25d77e016eb2bd09c5
#
_cell.length_a   1.000
_cell.length_b   1.000
_cell.length_c   1.000
_cell.angle_alpha   90.00
_cell.angle_beta   90.00
_cell.angle_gamma   90.00
#
_symmetry.space_group_name_H-M   'P 1'
#
loop_
_entity.id
_entity.type
_entity.pdbx_description
1 polymer ?
#
loop_
_entity_poly.entity_id
_entity_poly.type
_entity_poly.pdbx_seq_one_letter_code
_entity_poly.pdbx_strand_id
1 'polypeptide(L)'
;MHPDLLPVIVGVGQINDRPENPLDGRDPVTLMADALRAAEADAGTALLADADWIGVVQQIAFPEIADASAPVAAALGAAHAELVQSKGPNGDSPILLLNEAANKIGAGEIKIALVTGAEALRTAGARKAAASGGQKGDALRDATHRVKVGYAQSHGLVVPTDVYPLYENALRASLGQTLAEGQAESGEIWSRFSEVA
;
A
#
# COMPACT_ATOMS: atom_id res chain seq x y z
N MET A 1 -10.71 -12.60 -26.25
CA MET A 1 -10.41 -11.23 -25.81
C MET A 1 -9.77 -10.53 -26.99
N HIS A 2 -10.20 -9.32 -27.34
CA HIS A 2 -9.58 -8.57 -28.46
C HIS A 2 -8.16 -8.17 -28.03
N PRO A 3 -7.13 -8.29 -28.88
CA PRO A 3 -5.75 -7.96 -28.52
C PRO A 3 -5.57 -6.54 -27.96
N ASP A 4 -6.33 -5.57 -28.49
CA ASP A 4 -6.28 -4.17 -28.06
C ASP A 4 -6.91 -3.90 -26.68
N LEU A 5 -7.57 -4.92 -26.09
CA LEU A 5 -8.17 -4.88 -24.75
C LEU A 5 -7.38 -5.71 -23.74
N LEU A 6 -6.19 -6.17 -24.11
CA LEU A 6 -5.32 -6.88 -23.17
C LEU A 6 -4.66 -5.88 -22.23
N PRO A 7 -4.95 -5.91 -20.91
CA PRO A 7 -4.30 -5.02 -19.96
C PRO A 7 -2.82 -5.34 -19.84
N VAL A 8 -1.98 -4.34 -19.87
CA VAL A 8 -0.52 -4.45 -19.72
C VAL A 8 -0.01 -3.38 -18.76
N ILE A 9 1.01 -3.70 -17.99
CA ILE A 9 1.71 -2.71 -17.16
C ILE A 9 2.76 -2.06 -18.05
N VAL A 10 2.69 -0.74 -18.21
CA VAL A 10 3.57 0.02 -19.09
C VAL A 10 4.62 0.84 -18.35
N GLY A 11 4.46 1.05 -17.06
CA GLY A 11 5.43 1.76 -16.23
C GLY A 11 5.27 1.44 -14.75
N VAL A 12 6.39 1.41 -14.04
CA VAL A 12 6.45 1.21 -12.59
C VAL A 12 7.33 2.28 -11.96
N GLY A 13 6.94 2.74 -10.76
CA GLY A 13 7.67 3.76 -10.03
C GLY A 13 7.66 3.52 -8.53
N GLN A 14 8.80 3.72 -7.89
CA GLN A 14 8.95 3.61 -6.45
C GLN A 14 9.77 4.76 -5.90
N ILE A 15 9.30 5.35 -4.80
CA ILE A 15 9.97 6.41 -4.08
C ILE A 15 10.27 5.94 -2.66
N ASN A 16 11.53 6.07 -2.24
CA ASN A 16 11.94 5.90 -0.85
C ASN A 16 12.33 7.26 -0.28
N ASP A 17 11.43 7.87 0.50
CA ASP A 17 11.63 9.16 1.13
C ASP A 17 12.14 8.98 2.56
N ARG A 18 13.45 9.14 2.75
CA ARG A 18 14.08 8.97 4.06
C ARG A 18 15.08 10.09 4.36
N PRO A 19 14.59 11.34 4.52
CA PRO A 19 15.46 12.47 4.86
C PRO A 19 16.12 12.26 6.22
N GLU A 20 17.25 12.92 6.46
CA GLU A 20 17.96 12.86 7.73
C GLU A 20 17.06 13.31 8.89
N ASN A 21 16.44 14.48 8.74
CA ASN A 21 15.41 14.94 9.67
C ASN A 21 14.03 14.44 9.22
N PRO A 22 13.35 13.61 10.04
CA PRO A 22 12.04 13.07 9.67
C PRO A 22 10.93 14.10 9.47
N LEU A 23 11.09 15.32 10.03
CA LEU A 23 10.12 16.41 9.84
C LEU A 23 10.07 16.92 8.40
N ASP A 24 11.17 16.76 7.65
CA ASP A 24 11.32 17.17 6.25
C ASP A 24 10.75 16.11 5.27
N GLY A 25 10.28 14.97 5.79
CA GLY A 25 9.68 13.92 4.98
C GLY A 25 8.39 14.38 4.32
N ARG A 26 8.14 13.83 3.13
CA ARG A 26 6.94 14.11 2.34
C ARG A 26 5.70 13.47 2.97
N ASP A 27 4.55 14.03 2.67
CA ASP A 27 3.26 13.41 2.98
C ASP A 27 2.90 12.31 1.95
N PRO A 28 1.91 11.43 2.27
CA PRO A 28 1.54 10.33 1.38
C PRO A 28 1.04 10.78 -0.01
N VAL A 29 0.33 11.90 -0.11
CA VAL A 29 -0.18 12.40 -1.41
C VAL A 29 0.98 12.78 -2.32
N THR A 30 1.96 13.50 -1.79
CA THR A 30 3.18 13.86 -2.52
C THR A 30 3.94 12.61 -2.96
N LEU A 31 4.12 11.62 -2.08
CA LEU A 31 4.81 10.37 -2.40
C LEU A 31 4.08 9.57 -3.50
N MET A 32 2.76 9.49 -3.43
CA MET A 32 1.93 8.82 -4.43
C MET A 32 2.07 9.49 -5.81
N ALA A 33 1.99 10.81 -5.85
CA ALA A 33 2.14 11.57 -7.08
C ALA A 33 3.56 11.43 -7.66
N ASP A 34 4.60 11.47 -6.83
CA ASP A 34 5.98 11.31 -7.27
C ASP A 34 6.28 9.88 -7.75
N ALA A 35 5.70 8.86 -7.12
CA ALA A 35 5.80 7.48 -7.60
C ALA A 35 5.15 7.30 -8.98
N LEU A 36 3.99 7.92 -9.21
CA LEU A 36 3.33 7.90 -10.52
C LEU A 36 4.11 8.68 -11.58
N ARG A 37 4.75 9.81 -11.23
CA ARG A 37 5.67 10.51 -12.16
C ARG A 37 6.89 9.64 -12.51
N ALA A 38 7.42 8.89 -11.54
CA ALA A 38 8.48 7.92 -11.82
C ALA A 38 8.00 6.79 -12.75
N ALA A 39 6.77 6.31 -12.57
CA ALA A 39 6.15 5.30 -13.44
C ALA A 39 5.93 5.84 -14.87
N GLU A 40 5.52 7.10 -15.02
CA GLU A 40 5.41 7.77 -16.33
C GLU A 40 6.76 7.89 -17.03
N ALA A 41 7.79 8.23 -16.27
CA ALA A 41 9.16 8.29 -16.82
C ALA A 41 9.65 6.90 -17.26
N ASP A 42 9.32 5.84 -16.53
CA ASP A 42 9.61 4.45 -16.91
C ASP A 42 8.84 4.03 -18.15
N ALA A 43 7.58 4.44 -18.29
CA ALA A 43 6.76 4.20 -19.49
C ALA A 43 7.30 4.92 -20.74
N GLY A 44 8.10 5.97 -20.57
CA GLY A 44 8.69 6.74 -21.66
C GLY A 44 7.70 7.59 -22.47
N THR A 45 6.50 7.81 -21.96
CA THR A 45 5.45 8.61 -22.61
C THR A 45 4.55 9.27 -21.57
N ALA A 46 4.02 10.45 -21.88
CA ALA A 46 3.10 11.17 -21.00
C ALA A 46 1.74 10.45 -20.97
N LEU A 47 1.28 10.10 -19.78
CA LEU A 47 0.05 9.33 -19.53
C LEU A 47 -0.78 9.89 -18.37
N LEU A 48 -0.15 10.60 -17.42
CA LEU A 48 -0.79 10.93 -16.15
C LEU A 48 -2.01 11.84 -16.30
N ALA A 49 -1.91 12.86 -17.16
CA ALA A 49 -3.00 13.81 -17.40
C ALA A 49 -4.19 13.19 -18.16
N ASP A 50 -3.91 12.14 -18.94
CA ASP A 50 -4.90 11.44 -19.78
C ASP A 50 -5.46 10.18 -19.09
N ALA A 51 -5.20 9.99 -17.80
CA ALA A 51 -5.71 8.83 -17.05
C ALA A 51 -7.24 8.84 -16.98
N ASP A 52 -7.85 7.71 -17.31
CA ASP A 52 -9.29 7.48 -17.21
C ASP A 52 -9.71 7.06 -15.79
N TRP A 53 -8.78 6.44 -15.04
CA TRP A 53 -9.05 5.86 -13.73
C TRP A 53 -7.82 5.92 -12.82
N ILE A 54 -8.04 6.29 -11.55
CA ILE A 54 -6.99 6.34 -10.54
C ILE A 54 -7.43 5.56 -9.31
N GLY A 55 -6.74 4.45 -9.02
CA GLY A 55 -6.89 3.66 -7.80
C GLY A 55 -5.82 4.02 -6.77
N VAL A 56 -6.26 4.44 -5.59
CA VAL A 56 -5.39 4.82 -4.48
C VAL A 56 -5.58 3.87 -3.32
N VAL A 57 -4.48 3.30 -2.82
CA VAL A 57 -4.51 2.53 -1.57
C VAL A 57 -4.63 3.49 -0.40
N GLN A 58 -5.61 3.24 0.48
CA GLN A 58 -5.82 4.05 1.67
C GLN A 58 -4.57 4.02 2.56
N GLN A 59 -4.06 5.19 2.92
CA GLN A 59 -2.97 5.36 3.88
C GLN A 59 -3.51 5.46 5.33
N ILE A 60 -2.68 5.22 6.32
CA ILE A 60 -3.07 5.20 7.74
C ILE A 60 -2.36 6.24 8.61
N ALA A 61 -1.23 6.76 8.15
CA ALA A 61 -0.36 7.61 8.96
C ALA A 61 -0.92 9.03 9.16
N PHE A 62 -1.65 9.57 8.18
CA PHE A 62 -2.18 10.93 8.13
C PHE A 62 -3.71 10.91 8.14
N PRO A 63 -4.34 10.82 9.33
CA PRO A 63 -5.80 10.68 9.44
C PRO A 63 -6.59 11.89 8.93
N GLU A 64 -5.93 13.04 8.81
CA GLU A 64 -6.50 14.24 8.21
C GLU A 64 -6.69 14.12 6.69
N ILE A 65 -6.00 13.20 6.04
CA ILE A 65 -6.18 12.86 4.63
C ILE A 65 -7.14 11.66 4.57
N ALA A 66 -8.43 11.95 4.62
CA ALA A 66 -9.46 10.91 4.61
C ALA A 66 -9.55 10.19 3.26
N ASP A 67 -9.37 10.92 2.17
CA ASP A 67 -9.31 10.42 0.80
C ASP A 67 -8.15 11.10 0.07
N ALA A 68 -7.18 10.30 -0.37
CA ALA A 68 -6.02 10.78 -1.10
C ALA A 68 -6.22 10.82 -2.63
N SER A 69 -7.30 10.24 -3.16
CA SER A 69 -7.49 10.09 -4.61
C SER A 69 -7.64 11.44 -5.31
N ALA A 70 -8.48 12.33 -4.79
CA ALA A 70 -8.69 13.66 -5.38
C ALA A 70 -7.43 14.55 -5.31
N PRO A 71 -6.71 14.67 -4.17
CA PRO A 71 -5.44 15.38 -4.13
C PRO A 71 -4.37 14.82 -5.08
N VAL A 72 -4.28 13.50 -5.21
CA VAL A 72 -3.35 12.85 -6.15
C VAL A 72 -3.72 13.20 -7.59
N ALA A 73 -4.98 13.05 -7.99
CA ALA A 73 -5.46 13.42 -9.32
C ALA A 73 -5.15 14.89 -9.66
N ALA A 74 -5.41 15.79 -8.73
CA ALA A 74 -5.09 17.22 -8.89
C ALA A 74 -3.60 17.47 -9.08
N ALA A 75 -2.73 16.78 -8.32
CA ALA A 75 -1.28 16.90 -8.43
C ALA A 75 -0.72 16.39 -9.77
N LEU A 76 -1.47 15.51 -10.45
CA LEU A 76 -1.10 14.93 -11.75
C LEU A 76 -1.77 15.63 -12.95
N GLY A 77 -2.73 16.51 -12.71
CA GLY A 77 -3.53 17.12 -13.77
C GLY A 77 -4.57 16.19 -14.41
N ALA A 78 -4.88 15.06 -13.76
CA ALA A 78 -5.82 14.04 -14.24
C ALA A 78 -7.28 14.42 -13.92
N ALA A 79 -7.78 15.49 -14.51
CA ALA A 79 -9.06 16.10 -14.17
C ALA A 79 -10.30 15.26 -14.54
N HIS A 80 -10.14 14.27 -15.43
CA HIS A 80 -11.24 13.46 -15.98
C HIS A 80 -11.28 12.04 -15.41
N ALA A 81 -10.30 11.66 -14.62
CA ALA A 81 -10.19 10.32 -14.09
C ALA A 81 -11.33 9.97 -13.12
N GLU A 82 -11.89 8.78 -13.25
CA GLU A 82 -12.67 8.16 -12.18
C GLU A 82 -11.74 7.89 -10.99
N LEU A 83 -12.13 8.30 -9.79
CA LEU A 83 -11.31 8.22 -8.60
C LEU A 83 -11.83 7.12 -7.66
N VAL A 84 -10.94 6.22 -7.26
CA VAL A 84 -11.26 5.12 -6.36
C VAL A 84 -10.21 5.04 -5.26
N GLN A 85 -10.64 5.00 -4.01
CA GLN A 85 -9.80 4.66 -2.87
C GLN A 85 -10.18 3.28 -2.34
N SER A 86 -9.19 2.46 -1.96
CA SER A 86 -9.46 1.16 -1.35
C SER A 86 -10.30 1.30 -0.07
N LYS A 87 -11.12 0.28 0.23
CA LYS A 87 -12.02 0.31 1.42
C LYS A 87 -11.29 0.25 2.76
N GLY A 88 -9.98 0.05 2.73
CA GLY A 88 -9.13 -0.01 3.92
C GLY A 88 -7.66 -0.16 3.53
N PRO A 89 -6.76 0.03 4.47
CA PRO A 89 -5.31 -0.14 4.28
C PRO A 89 -4.93 -1.63 4.39
N ASN A 90 -5.60 -2.49 3.64
CA ASN A 90 -5.36 -3.93 3.68
C ASN A 90 -4.20 -4.32 2.76
N GLY A 91 -3.49 -5.39 3.11
CA GLY A 91 -2.34 -5.86 2.32
C GLY A 91 -2.69 -6.34 0.90
N ASP A 92 -3.94 -6.72 0.64
CA ASP A 92 -4.46 -7.10 -0.68
C ASP A 92 -4.97 -5.92 -1.52
N SER A 93 -5.14 -4.75 -0.92
CA SER A 93 -5.70 -3.57 -1.59
C SER A 93 -5.00 -3.18 -2.89
N PRO A 94 -3.65 -3.20 -2.98
CA PRO A 94 -2.96 -2.90 -4.24
C PRO A 94 -3.36 -3.85 -5.37
N ILE A 95 -3.44 -5.14 -5.08
CA ILE A 95 -3.80 -6.17 -6.07
C ILE A 95 -5.28 -6.10 -6.45
N LEU A 96 -6.16 -5.80 -5.51
CA LEU A 96 -7.58 -5.59 -5.81
C LEU A 96 -7.80 -4.41 -6.76
N LEU A 97 -7.12 -3.27 -6.52
CA LEU A 97 -7.17 -2.11 -7.42
C LEU A 97 -6.57 -2.42 -8.81
N LEU A 98 -5.45 -3.16 -8.84
CA LEU A 98 -4.86 -3.59 -10.11
C LEU A 98 -5.80 -4.51 -10.90
N ASN A 99 -6.46 -5.46 -10.24
CA ASN A 99 -7.46 -6.33 -10.87
C ASN A 99 -8.68 -5.55 -11.36
N GLU A 100 -9.14 -4.55 -10.61
CA GLU A 100 -10.25 -3.69 -11.02
C GLU A 100 -9.88 -2.91 -12.30
N ALA A 101 -8.71 -2.27 -12.31
CA ALA A 101 -8.17 -1.58 -13.48
C ALA A 101 -8.07 -2.51 -14.70
N ALA A 102 -7.50 -3.71 -14.51
CA ALA A 102 -7.36 -4.71 -15.58
C ALA A 102 -8.71 -5.15 -16.14
N ASN A 103 -9.71 -5.36 -15.28
CA ASN A 103 -11.06 -5.73 -15.71
C ASN A 103 -11.74 -4.61 -16.51
N LYS A 104 -11.62 -3.36 -16.07
CA LYS A 104 -12.15 -2.18 -16.80
C LYS A 104 -11.48 -2.01 -18.17
N ILE A 105 -10.17 -2.20 -18.27
CA ILE A 105 -9.45 -2.19 -19.57
C ILE A 105 -9.94 -3.35 -20.43
N GLY A 106 -10.01 -4.55 -19.89
CA GLY A 106 -10.47 -5.75 -20.60
C GLY A 106 -11.92 -5.67 -21.08
N ALA A 107 -12.76 -4.87 -20.41
CA ALA A 107 -14.14 -4.56 -20.83
C ALA A 107 -14.19 -3.41 -21.87
N GLY A 108 -13.09 -2.70 -22.11
CA GLY A 108 -13.06 -1.54 -23.00
C GLY A 108 -13.67 -0.27 -22.40
N GLU A 109 -13.85 -0.23 -21.07
CA GLU A 109 -14.42 0.91 -20.37
C GLU A 109 -13.42 2.05 -20.19
N ILE A 110 -12.14 1.72 -19.99
CA ILE A 110 -11.02 2.64 -19.83
C ILE A 110 -9.83 2.18 -20.66
N LYS A 111 -8.87 3.09 -20.89
CA LYS A 111 -7.61 2.81 -21.60
C LYS A 111 -6.39 2.96 -20.70
N ILE A 112 -6.38 3.98 -19.85
CA ILE A 112 -5.26 4.33 -18.98
C ILE A 112 -5.72 4.30 -17.53
N ALA A 113 -5.13 3.40 -16.74
CA ALA A 113 -5.36 3.31 -15.31
C ALA A 113 -4.06 3.57 -14.54
N LEU A 114 -4.17 4.31 -13.45
CA LEU A 114 -3.10 4.54 -12.49
C LEU A 114 -3.44 3.82 -11.18
N VAL A 115 -2.47 3.11 -10.60
CA VAL A 115 -2.60 2.51 -9.27
C VAL A 115 -1.44 2.99 -8.41
N THR A 116 -1.73 3.51 -7.23
CA THR A 116 -0.71 4.04 -6.34
C THR A 116 -1.07 3.84 -4.86
N GLY A 117 -0.05 3.91 -4.02
CA GLY A 117 -0.18 3.90 -2.57
C GLY A 117 1.12 4.35 -1.92
N ALA A 118 1.03 5.02 -0.78
CA ALA A 118 2.20 5.42 -0.01
C ALA A 118 1.87 5.51 1.47
N GLU A 119 2.91 5.30 2.29
CA GLU A 119 2.90 5.52 3.72
C GLU A 119 4.09 6.37 4.14
N ALA A 120 3.87 7.26 5.11
CA ALA A 120 4.91 8.12 5.68
C ALA A 120 4.90 8.11 7.22
N LEU A 121 4.87 6.90 7.81
CA LEU A 121 4.78 6.67 9.26
C LEU A 121 5.88 7.38 10.06
N ARG A 122 7.11 7.40 9.55
CA ARG A 122 8.24 8.07 10.20
C ARG A 122 8.02 9.58 10.27
N THR A 123 7.54 10.19 9.19
CA THR A 123 7.21 11.61 9.11
C THR A 123 6.02 11.95 10.00
N ALA A 124 4.95 11.16 9.96
CA ALA A 124 3.77 11.33 10.81
C ALA A 124 4.13 11.27 12.30
N GLY A 125 4.94 10.27 12.69
CA GLY A 125 5.42 10.12 14.07
C GLY A 125 6.26 11.31 14.53
N ALA A 126 7.15 11.83 13.69
CA ALA A 126 7.97 12.99 13.99
C ALA A 126 7.13 14.27 14.13
N ARG A 127 6.19 14.51 13.21
CA ARG A 127 5.27 15.68 13.25
C ARG A 127 4.40 15.63 14.50
N LYS A 128 3.88 14.44 14.86
CA LYS A 128 3.10 14.25 16.07
C LYS A 128 3.93 14.51 17.33
N ALA A 129 5.16 13.99 17.39
CA ALA A 129 6.06 14.21 18.51
C ALA A 129 6.40 15.71 18.68
N ALA A 130 6.68 16.41 17.59
CA ALA A 130 6.93 17.86 17.61
C ALA A 130 5.71 18.63 18.14
N ALA A 131 4.50 18.27 17.70
CA ALA A 131 3.26 18.91 18.15
C ALA A 131 2.91 18.64 19.63
N SER A 132 3.36 17.48 20.17
CA SER A 132 3.07 17.06 21.56
C SER A 132 4.19 17.36 22.56
N GLY A 133 5.15 18.24 22.23
CA GLY A 133 6.24 18.59 23.13
C GLY A 133 7.29 17.47 23.33
N GLY A 134 7.46 16.60 22.33
CA GLY A 134 8.50 15.57 22.34
C GLY A 134 8.09 14.19 22.83
N GLN A 135 6.82 13.96 23.12
CA GLN A 135 6.33 12.62 23.42
C GLN A 135 6.33 11.77 22.16
N LYS A 136 7.20 10.77 22.12
CA LYS A 136 7.24 9.79 21.03
C LYS A 136 5.96 8.96 21.04
N GLY A 137 5.05 9.24 20.11
CA GLY A 137 3.90 8.37 19.82
C GLY A 137 4.30 7.27 18.82
N ASP A 138 3.74 6.10 18.99
CA ASP A 138 3.82 5.04 17.97
C ASP A 138 2.70 5.28 16.95
N ALA A 139 3.05 5.89 15.81
CA ALA A 139 2.09 6.24 14.75
C ALA A 139 1.34 5.01 14.21
N LEU A 140 2.01 3.86 14.13
CA LEU A 140 1.39 2.62 13.68
C LEU A 140 0.40 2.09 14.73
N ARG A 141 0.79 2.09 16.01
CA ARG A 141 -0.08 1.67 17.10
C ARG A 141 -1.30 2.57 17.22
N ASP A 142 -1.13 3.88 17.11
CA ASP A 142 -2.24 4.85 17.13
C ASP A 142 -3.17 4.69 15.91
N ALA A 143 -2.63 4.34 14.75
CA ALA A 143 -3.40 4.05 13.56
C ALA A 143 -4.23 2.76 13.73
N THR A 144 -3.64 1.69 14.26
CA THR A 144 -4.33 0.43 14.51
C THR A 144 -5.41 0.55 15.59
N HIS A 145 -5.22 1.38 16.60
CA HIS A 145 -6.26 1.66 17.63
C HIS A 145 -7.46 2.45 17.09
N ARG A 146 -7.35 3.11 15.92
CA ARG A 146 -8.47 3.78 15.25
C ARG A 146 -9.36 2.86 14.42
N VAL A 147 -8.90 1.66 14.13
CA VAL A 147 -9.73 0.63 13.48
C VAL A 147 -10.83 0.22 14.46
N LYS A 148 -12.08 0.13 13.97
CA LYS A 148 -13.20 -0.35 14.79
C LYS A 148 -12.83 -1.68 15.43
N VAL A 149 -12.95 -1.77 16.74
CA VAL A 149 -12.66 -2.98 17.50
C VAL A 149 -13.66 -4.07 17.09
N GLY A 150 -13.21 -5.01 16.27
CA GLY A 150 -13.94 -6.22 15.93
C GLY A 150 -13.72 -7.29 17.02
N TYR A 151 -14.36 -8.45 16.84
CA TYR A 151 -14.25 -9.58 17.77
C TYR A 151 -12.78 -10.01 17.97
N ALA A 152 -12.03 -10.15 16.90
CA ALA A 152 -10.61 -10.54 16.96
C ALA A 152 -9.77 -9.54 17.79
N GLN A 153 -9.95 -8.24 17.53
CA GLN A 153 -9.21 -7.18 18.25
C GLN A 153 -9.58 -7.12 19.73
N SER A 154 -10.82 -7.44 20.10
CA SER A 154 -11.24 -7.52 21.51
C SER A 154 -10.52 -8.63 22.28
N HIS A 155 -9.96 -9.62 21.57
CA HIS A 155 -9.13 -10.70 22.10
C HIS A 155 -7.62 -10.48 21.92
N GLY A 156 -7.19 -9.26 21.61
CA GLY A 156 -5.78 -8.91 21.47
C GLY A 156 -5.15 -9.23 20.11
N LEU A 157 -5.94 -9.68 19.12
CA LEU A 157 -5.46 -9.95 17.78
C LEU A 157 -5.49 -8.67 16.94
N VAL A 158 -4.47 -7.83 17.10
CA VAL A 158 -4.43 -6.47 16.55
C VAL A 158 -3.38 -6.32 15.44
N VAL A 159 -2.19 -6.84 15.66
CA VAL A 159 -1.06 -6.69 14.73
C VAL A 159 -0.66 -8.04 14.13
N PRO A 160 0.10 -8.04 13.01
CA PRO A 160 0.51 -9.28 12.34
C PRO A 160 1.17 -10.31 13.27
N THR A 161 1.99 -9.86 14.20
CA THR A 161 2.65 -10.74 15.19
C THR A 161 1.69 -11.43 16.16
N ASP A 162 0.47 -10.92 16.32
CA ASP A 162 -0.58 -11.56 17.12
C ASP A 162 -1.37 -12.59 16.29
N VAL A 163 -1.50 -12.33 15.00
CA VAL A 163 -2.41 -13.06 14.09
C VAL A 163 -1.71 -14.19 13.33
N TYR A 164 -0.56 -13.92 12.73
CA TYR A 164 0.13 -14.91 11.88
C TYR A 164 0.56 -16.18 12.60
N PRO A 165 0.97 -16.18 13.88
CA PRO A 165 1.24 -17.42 14.59
C PRO A 165 0.05 -18.37 14.67
N LEU A 166 -1.19 -17.87 14.62
CA LEU A 166 -2.39 -18.71 14.59
C LEU A 166 -2.52 -19.45 13.26
N TYR A 167 -2.27 -18.75 12.14
CA TYR A 167 -2.27 -19.37 10.81
C TYR A 167 -1.16 -20.38 10.67
N GLU A 168 0.05 -20.07 11.14
CA GLU A 168 1.18 -20.99 11.10
C GLU A 168 0.93 -22.24 11.95
N ASN A 169 0.36 -22.09 13.14
CA ASN A 169 -0.03 -23.23 13.97
C ASN A 169 -1.09 -24.11 13.31
N ALA A 170 -2.09 -23.50 12.65
CA ALA A 170 -3.11 -24.25 11.93
C ALA A 170 -2.54 -24.99 10.72
N LEU A 171 -1.67 -24.34 9.94
CA LEU A 171 -0.98 -24.96 8.81
C LEU A 171 -0.10 -26.13 9.26
N ARG A 172 0.74 -25.88 10.25
CA ARG A 172 1.64 -26.89 10.83
C ARG A 172 0.85 -28.11 11.34
N ALA A 173 -0.27 -27.88 12.03
CA ALA A 173 -1.14 -28.94 12.51
C ALA A 173 -1.75 -29.74 11.35
N SER A 174 -2.18 -29.07 10.27
CA SER A 174 -2.74 -29.75 9.09
C SER A 174 -1.72 -30.61 8.33
N LEU A 175 -0.42 -30.23 8.40
CA LEU A 175 0.69 -30.97 7.81
C LEU A 175 1.26 -32.05 8.75
N GLY A 176 0.79 -32.15 10.00
CA GLY A 176 1.31 -33.07 11.00
C GLY A 176 2.72 -32.75 11.48
N GLN A 177 3.17 -31.52 11.30
CA GLN A 177 4.54 -31.08 11.65
C GLN A 177 4.65 -30.72 13.13
N THR A 178 5.80 -31.04 13.71
CA THR A 178 6.23 -30.50 15.00
C THR A 178 6.64 -29.03 14.87
N LEU A 179 6.78 -28.32 15.98
CA LEU A 179 7.25 -26.94 15.97
C LEU A 179 8.65 -26.81 15.34
N ALA A 180 9.56 -27.75 15.64
CA ALA A 180 10.91 -27.75 15.11
C ALA A 180 10.96 -27.96 13.60
N GLU A 181 10.12 -28.83 13.05
CA GLU A 181 10.01 -29.07 11.60
C GLU A 181 9.47 -27.83 10.87
N GLY A 182 8.42 -27.19 11.39
CA GLY A 182 7.89 -25.95 10.79
C GLY A 182 8.90 -24.80 10.84
N GLN A 183 9.65 -24.67 11.94
CA GLN A 183 10.72 -23.66 12.04
C GLN A 183 11.88 -23.96 11.06
N ALA A 184 12.26 -25.22 10.89
CA ALA A 184 13.31 -25.59 9.96
C ALA A 184 12.90 -25.30 8.50
N GLU A 185 11.66 -25.62 8.12
CA GLU A 185 11.11 -25.32 6.79
C GLU A 185 11.08 -23.81 6.51
N SER A 186 10.57 -23.01 7.45
CA SER A 186 10.56 -21.55 7.34
C SER A 186 11.98 -20.99 7.22
N GLY A 187 12.92 -21.51 8.02
CA GLY A 187 14.33 -21.14 7.96
C GLY A 187 14.97 -21.44 6.61
N GLU A 188 14.66 -22.60 6.01
CA GLU A 188 15.15 -22.97 4.67
C GLU A 188 14.62 -22.04 3.59
N ILE A 189 13.33 -21.67 3.63
CA ILE A 189 12.72 -20.73 2.67
C ILE A 189 13.43 -19.36 2.74
N TRP A 190 13.64 -18.84 3.94
CA TRP A 190 14.32 -17.56 4.13
C TRP A 190 15.80 -17.60 3.74
N SER A 191 16.48 -18.73 3.96
CA SER A 191 17.86 -18.94 3.50
C SER A 191 17.94 -18.85 1.99
N ARG A 192 17.04 -19.52 1.27
CA ARG A 192 16.99 -19.47 -0.20
C ARG A 192 16.70 -18.07 -0.73
N PHE A 193 15.82 -17.29 -0.09
CA PHE A 193 15.62 -15.89 -0.46
C PHE A 193 16.90 -15.08 -0.28
N SER A 194 17.64 -15.31 0.79
CA SER A 194 18.91 -14.63 1.06
C SER A 194 20.02 -15.01 0.07
N GLU A 195 20.01 -16.23 -0.45
CA GLU A 195 20.98 -16.68 -1.47
C GLU A 195 20.74 -16.00 -2.83
N VAL A 196 19.49 -15.64 -3.13
CA VAL A 196 19.10 -14.97 -4.38
C VAL A 196 19.29 -13.45 -4.30
N ALA A 197 19.16 -12.85 -3.13
CA ALA A 197 19.28 -11.41 -2.93
C ALA A 197 20.72 -10.91 -2.98
#